data_7cbb770519bbb62cc7679457476f2f38
#
_entry.id   7cbb770519bbb62cc7679457476f2f38
#
_cell.length_a   1.000
_cell.length_b   1.000
_cell.length_c   1.000
_cell.angle_alpha   90.00
_cell.angle_beta   90.00
_cell.angle_gamma   90.00
#
_symmetry.space_group_name_H-M   'P 1'
#
loop_
_entity.id
_entity.type
_entity.pdbx_description
1 polymer ?
#
loop_
_entity_poly.entity_id
_entity_poly.type
_entity_poly.pdbx_seq_one_letter_code
_entity_poly.pdbx_strand_id
1 'polypeptide(L)'
;IRNRNEAEFIGFAIQSSLDFFEKPEIIVMDNNSTDDSLQVVQYFNDRTDIKIHNVKNYRPGQSINQGVSLSKNEYILVLSAHTQIINLDFELVKKELDSHLAVFGKQVPIFRGKKITPRYIWSNFNDKKEINKFSSIENRLFLHNAFCFYKRDSLIKYPMPEIYASKEDRYWAKLIVENNHSFIYEPRIICNHFFTKNGATWKGLG
;
A
#
# COMPACT_ATOMS: atom_id res chain seq x y z
N ILE A 1 4.63 6.37 -0.75
CA ILE A 1 4.71 5.48 -1.93
C ILE A 1 6.02 4.71 -1.86
N ARG A 2 5.99 3.36 -1.95
CA ARG A 2 7.20 2.52 -2.00
C ARG A 2 7.59 2.27 -3.44
N ASN A 3 8.83 2.58 -3.80
CA ASN A 3 9.33 2.54 -5.17
C ASN A 3 10.61 1.71 -5.33
N ARG A 4 10.71 0.96 -6.43
CA ARG A 4 11.94 0.39 -6.97
C ARG A 4 11.78 0.06 -8.45
N ASN A 5 12.39 0.86 -9.31
CA ASN A 5 12.38 0.64 -10.76
C ASN A 5 10.94 0.47 -11.30
N GLU A 6 10.09 1.47 -11.07
CA GLU A 6 8.68 1.49 -11.47
C GLU A 6 8.35 2.73 -12.33
N ALA A 7 9.28 3.14 -13.20
CA ALA A 7 9.10 4.32 -14.06
C ALA A 7 7.81 4.27 -14.90
N GLU A 8 7.38 3.08 -15.32
CA GLU A 8 6.13 2.89 -16.09
C GLU A 8 4.86 3.16 -15.26
N PHE A 9 4.93 3.07 -13.93
CA PHE A 9 3.73 3.02 -13.10
C PHE A 9 3.66 4.09 -12.01
N ILE A 10 4.80 4.58 -11.48
CA ILE A 10 4.81 5.50 -10.35
C ILE A 10 4.02 6.79 -10.63
N GLY A 11 3.97 7.23 -11.88
CA GLY A 11 3.16 8.37 -12.29
C GLY A 11 1.66 8.16 -12.06
N PHE A 12 1.15 6.94 -12.26
CA PHE A 12 -0.25 6.62 -11.97
C PHE A 12 -0.55 6.63 -10.46
N ALA A 13 0.39 6.15 -9.65
CA ALA A 13 0.25 6.19 -8.19
C ALA A 13 0.19 7.63 -7.66
N ILE A 14 1.08 8.51 -8.15
CA ILE A 14 1.11 9.92 -7.78
C ILE A 14 -0.13 10.63 -8.30
N GLN A 15 -0.45 10.52 -9.62
CA GLN A 15 -1.59 11.20 -10.22
C GLN A 15 -2.90 10.82 -9.51
N SER A 16 -3.16 9.52 -9.29
CA SER A 16 -4.37 9.10 -8.60
C SER A 16 -4.43 9.57 -7.14
N SER A 17 -3.29 9.72 -6.46
CA SER A 17 -3.27 10.35 -5.14
C SER A 17 -3.70 11.82 -5.21
N LEU A 18 -3.28 12.57 -6.24
CA LEU A 18 -3.70 13.96 -6.46
C LEU A 18 -5.17 14.07 -6.86
N ASP A 19 -5.73 13.06 -7.53
CA ASP A 19 -7.13 13.05 -7.96
C ASP A 19 -8.11 12.84 -6.78
N PHE A 20 -7.69 12.09 -5.75
CA PHE A 20 -8.54 11.73 -4.62
C PHE A 20 -8.26 12.49 -3.33
N PHE A 21 -7.13 13.18 -3.21
CA PHE A 21 -6.79 13.94 -2.01
C PHE A 21 -6.45 15.40 -2.34
N GLU A 22 -6.99 16.31 -1.57
CA GLU A 22 -6.62 17.72 -1.65
C GLU A 22 -5.25 17.93 -0.99
N LYS A 23 -4.25 18.32 -1.78
CA LYS A 23 -2.86 18.62 -1.33
C LYS A 23 -2.24 17.53 -0.44
N PRO A 24 -2.16 16.27 -0.89
CA PRO A 24 -1.55 15.23 -0.10
C PRO A 24 -0.05 15.48 0.08
N GLU A 25 0.48 15.19 1.26
CA GLU A 25 1.93 15.02 1.46
C GLU A 25 2.34 13.68 0.82
N ILE A 26 3.22 13.73 -0.17
CA ILE A 26 3.70 12.51 -0.84
C ILE A 26 5.16 12.27 -0.42
N ILE A 27 5.43 11.09 0.15
CA ILE A 27 6.76 10.64 0.49
C ILE A 27 7.05 9.38 -0.34
N VAL A 28 8.03 9.48 -1.24
CA VAL A 28 8.50 8.37 -2.06
C VAL A 28 9.67 7.70 -1.33
N MET A 29 9.44 6.48 -0.88
CA MET A 29 10.43 5.63 -0.22
C MET A 29 11.12 4.80 -1.31
N ASP A 30 12.26 5.29 -1.78
CA ASP A 30 12.98 4.68 -2.90
C ASP A 30 13.98 3.62 -2.44
N ASN A 31 13.97 2.48 -3.11
CA ASN A 31 14.90 1.38 -2.89
C ASN A 31 15.98 1.33 -3.98
N ASN A 32 16.78 2.39 -4.06
CA ASN A 32 17.89 2.53 -5.01
C ASN A 32 17.47 2.23 -6.47
N SER A 33 16.45 2.93 -6.95
CA SER A 33 16.02 2.83 -8.35
C SER A 33 17.13 3.26 -9.31
N THR A 34 17.26 2.55 -10.41
CA THR A 34 18.25 2.77 -11.47
C THR A 34 17.61 3.10 -12.82
N ASP A 35 16.28 3.11 -12.87
CA ASP A 35 15.47 3.55 -14.00
C ASP A 35 15.04 5.02 -13.85
N ASP A 36 14.18 5.50 -14.74
CA ASP A 36 13.68 6.87 -14.73
C ASP A 36 12.58 7.14 -13.69
N SER A 37 12.33 6.23 -12.72
CA SER A 37 11.29 6.39 -11.70
C SER A 37 11.36 7.74 -11.00
N LEU A 38 12.56 8.15 -10.57
CA LEU A 38 12.73 9.40 -9.82
C LEU A 38 12.58 10.64 -10.72
N GLN A 39 12.90 10.53 -12.00
CA GLN A 39 12.62 11.58 -12.98
C GLN A 39 11.11 11.76 -13.17
N VAL A 40 10.36 10.66 -13.27
CA VAL A 40 8.88 10.70 -13.33
C VAL A 40 8.30 11.39 -12.09
N VAL A 41 8.82 11.11 -10.89
CA VAL A 41 8.40 11.79 -9.64
C VAL A 41 8.60 13.30 -9.74
N GLN A 42 9.73 13.76 -10.30
CA GLN A 42 10.05 15.19 -10.41
C GLN A 42 9.06 15.97 -11.29
N TYR A 43 8.39 15.32 -12.26
CA TYR A 43 7.37 15.97 -13.09
C TYR A 43 6.11 16.39 -12.29
N PHE A 44 5.97 16.01 -11.05
CA PHE A 44 4.85 16.39 -10.18
C PHE A 44 5.22 17.44 -9.13
N ASN A 45 6.47 17.92 -9.08
CA ASN A 45 6.93 18.82 -8.03
C ASN A 45 6.26 20.21 -8.05
N ASP A 46 5.70 20.62 -9.19
CA ASP A 46 4.93 21.85 -9.32
C ASP A 46 3.48 21.72 -8.81
N ARG A 47 3.02 20.49 -8.56
CA ARG A 47 1.64 20.19 -8.17
C ARG A 47 1.46 19.88 -6.68
N THR A 48 2.49 19.35 -6.04
CA THR A 48 2.46 19.00 -4.61
C THR A 48 3.88 18.87 -4.04
N ASP A 49 4.01 18.98 -2.73
CA ASP A 49 5.28 18.73 -2.02
C ASP A 49 5.58 17.23 -2.02
N ILE A 50 6.54 16.80 -2.83
CA ILE A 50 6.99 15.41 -2.89
C ILE A 50 8.39 15.29 -2.30
N LYS A 51 8.52 14.46 -1.27
CA LYS A 51 9.79 14.11 -0.67
C LYS A 51 10.26 12.75 -1.16
N ILE A 52 11.49 12.69 -1.66
CA ILE A 52 12.13 11.43 -2.03
C ILE A 52 13.11 11.04 -0.92
N HIS A 53 12.93 9.84 -0.37
CA HIS A 53 13.82 9.28 0.65
C HIS A 53 14.40 7.96 0.15
N ASN A 54 15.74 7.88 0.08
CA ASN A 54 16.43 6.65 -0.29
C ASN A 54 16.59 5.75 0.94
N VAL A 55 16.03 4.55 0.88
CA VAL A 55 16.04 3.57 1.97
C VAL A 55 17.28 2.70 1.88
N LYS A 56 18.27 2.94 2.74
CA LYS A 56 19.46 2.09 2.84
C LYS A 56 19.09 0.71 3.41
N ASN A 57 19.66 -0.35 2.84
CA ASN A 57 19.41 -1.74 3.28
C ASN A 57 17.91 -2.07 3.35
N TYR A 58 17.19 -1.76 2.28
CA TYR A 58 15.75 -1.80 2.20
C TYR A 58 15.13 -3.08 2.78
N ARG A 59 14.18 -2.88 3.69
CA ARG A 59 13.18 -3.85 4.12
C ARG A 59 11.80 -3.18 4.09
N PRO A 60 10.74 -3.90 3.71
CA PRO A 60 9.42 -3.29 3.56
C PRO A 60 8.91 -2.62 4.85
N GLY A 61 9.03 -3.30 5.99
CA GLY A 61 8.62 -2.73 7.29
C GLY A 61 9.42 -1.49 7.67
N GLN A 62 10.75 -1.52 7.53
CA GLN A 62 11.63 -0.39 7.75
C GLN A 62 11.24 0.81 6.87
N SER A 63 10.99 0.56 5.58
CA SER A 63 10.58 1.60 4.64
C SER A 63 9.28 2.29 5.07
N ILE A 64 8.28 1.51 5.53
CA ILE A 64 7.02 2.07 6.03
C ILE A 64 7.27 2.89 7.30
N ASN A 65 7.99 2.36 8.28
CA ASN A 65 8.26 3.05 9.55
C ASN A 65 9.03 4.37 9.35
N GLN A 66 10.03 4.38 8.45
CA GLN A 66 10.73 5.61 8.07
C GLN A 66 9.79 6.61 7.39
N GLY A 67 8.93 6.15 6.46
CA GLY A 67 7.92 7.00 5.84
C GLY A 67 6.95 7.61 6.85
N VAL A 68 6.51 6.84 7.85
CA VAL A 68 5.68 7.32 8.96
C VAL A 68 6.41 8.37 9.81
N SER A 69 7.70 8.17 10.10
CA SER A 69 8.48 9.14 10.87
C SER A 69 8.67 10.47 10.15
N LEU A 70 8.75 10.43 8.82
CA LEU A 70 8.88 11.62 7.97
C LEU A 70 7.55 12.34 7.72
N SER A 71 6.42 11.66 7.91
CA SER A 71 5.08 12.20 7.67
C SER A 71 4.61 13.12 8.79
N LYS A 72 3.73 14.07 8.44
CA LYS A 72 3.16 15.05 9.36
C LYS A 72 1.67 14.88 9.58
N ASN A 73 0.98 14.19 8.66
CA ASN A 73 -0.46 14.05 8.65
C ASN A 73 -0.95 12.91 9.54
N GLU A 74 -2.19 13.02 10.01
CA GLU A 74 -2.85 12.03 10.89
C GLU A 74 -3.06 10.69 10.19
N TYR A 75 -3.42 10.72 8.90
CA TYR A 75 -3.74 9.52 8.12
C TYR A 75 -2.60 9.20 7.16
N ILE A 76 -2.24 7.94 7.11
CA ILE A 76 -1.17 7.40 6.26
C ILE A 76 -1.79 6.44 5.25
N LEU A 77 -1.54 6.69 3.98
CA LEU A 77 -1.76 5.70 2.91
C LEU A 77 -0.43 5.06 2.54
N VAL A 78 -0.30 3.77 2.78
CA VAL A 78 0.78 2.95 2.22
C VAL A 78 0.35 2.51 0.83
N LEU A 79 1.10 2.94 -0.19
CA LEU A 79 0.80 2.69 -1.59
C LEU A 79 2.03 2.12 -2.30
N SER A 80 1.86 1.08 -3.13
CA SER A 80 2.92 0.61 -4.01
C SER A 80 3.01 1.48 -5.26
N ALA A 81 4.22 1.71 -5.79
CA ALA A 81 4.41 2.55 -6.99
C ALA A 81 3.71 2.00 -8.24
N HIS A 82 3.41 0.70 -8.28
CA HIS A 82 2.69 0.05 -9.37
C HIS A 82 1.19 -0.15 -9.08
N THR A 83 0.58 0.82 -8.36
CA THR A 83 -0.87 0.86 -8.15
C THR A 83 -1.46 2.19 -8.62
N GLN A 84 -2.76 2.19 -8.88
CA GLN A 84 -3.54 3.37 -9.24
C GLN A 84 -4.86 3.32 -8.48
N ILE A 85 -5.16 4.33 -7.68
CA ILE A 85 -6.47 4.45 -7.02
C ILE A 85 -7.53 4.69 -8.09
N ILE A 86 -8.60 3.91 -8.09
CA ILE A 86 -9.71 4.06 -9.06
C ILE A 86 -11.06 4.30 -8.40
N ASN A 87 -11.19 4.02 -7.12
CA ASN A 87 -12.34 4.40 -6.32
C ASN A 87 -11.95 4.56 -4.85
N LEU A 88 -12.30 5.68 -4.26
CA LEU A 88 -12.00 5.99 -2.86
C LEU A 88 -13.07 6.89 -2.27
N ASP A 89 -13.67 6.45 -1.18
CA ASP A 89 -14.41 7.28 -0.23
C ASP A 89 -13.54 7.44 1.02
N PHE A 90 -12.89 8.59 1.16
CA PHE A 90 -11.97 8.84 2.27
C PHE A 90 -12.69 9.05 3.60
N GLU A 91 -13.93 9.56 3.60
CA GLU A 91 -14.75 9.67 4.81
C GLU A 91 -15.11 8.29 5.36
N LEU A 92 -15.42 7.34 4.46
CA LEU A 92 -15.59 5.95 4.84
C LEU A 92 -14.31 5.38 5.47
N VAL A 93 -13.14 5.62 4.87
CA VAL A 93 -11.86 5.15 5.42
C VAL A 93 -11.63 5.70 6.83
N LYS A 94 -11.86 7.00 7.04
CA LYS A 94 -11.72 7.63 8.37
C LYS A 94 -12.64 6.97 9.40
N LYS A 95 -13.90 6.77 9.05
CA LYS A 95 -14.89 6.09 9.90
C LYS A 95 -14.45 4.67 10.28
N GLU A 96 -13.92 3.89 9.33
CA GLU A 96 -13.42 2.55 9.63
C GLU A 96 -12.17 2.59 10.53
N LEU A 97 -11.29 3.58 10.34
CA LEU A 97 -10.10 3.77 11.17
C LEU A 97 -10.41 4.23 12.61
N ASP A 98 -11.63 4.64 12.92
CA ASP A 98 -12.05 4.90 14.31
C ASP A 98 -12.20 3.61 15.12
N SER A 99 -12.45 2.49 14.46
CA SER A 99 -12.65 1.18 15.09
C SER A 99 -11.56 0.15 14.78
N HIS A 100 -10.79 0.37 13.71
CA HIS A 100 -9.80 -0.57 13.22
C HIS A 100 -8.44 0.12 13.01
N LEU A 101 -7.33 -0.58 13.26
CA LEU A 101 -5.99 0.02 13.11
C LEU A 101 -5.55 0.13 11.65
N ALA A 102 -6.18 -0.61 10.74
CA ALA A 102 -5.91 -0.54 9.30
C ALA A 102 -7.17 -0.79 8.47
N VAL A 103 -7.24 -0.12 7.32
CA VAL A 103 -8.26 -0.32 6.27
C VAL A 103 -7.54 -0.58 4.96
N PHE A 104 -7.70 -1.76 4.37
CA PHE A 104 -7.12 -2.05 3.07
C PHE A 104 -8.18 -2.32 2.01
N GLY A 105 -7.88 -1.87 0.79
CA GLY A 105 -8.82 -1.90 -0.32
C GLY A 105 -8.68 -3.10 -1.24
N LYS A 106 -9.70 -3.23 -2.11
CA LYS A 106 -9.73 -4.18 -3.21
C LYS A 106 -8.66 -3.81 -4.24
N GLN A 107 -7.89 -4.81 -4.66
CA GLN A 107 -6.89 -4.66 -5.69
C GLN A 107 -7.30 -5.46 -6.93
N VAL A 108 -7.32 -4.78 -8.08
CA VAL A 108 -7.66 -5.36 -9.38
C VAL A 108 -6.38 -5.64 -10.14
N PRO A 109 -6.01 -6.90 -10.39
CA PRO A 109 -4.79 -7.23 -11.10
C PRO A 109 -4.88 -6.83 -12.57
N ILE A 110 -3.88 -6.07 -13.05
CA ILE A 110 -3.76 -5.60 -14.43
C ILE A 110 -2.48 -6.16 -15.04
N PHE A 111 -2.60 -6.91 -16.12
CA PHE A 111 -1.48 -7.43 -16.90
C PHE A 111 -1.54 -6.90 -18.33
N ARG A 112 -0.49 -6.21 -18.78
CA ARG A 112 -0.43 -5.60 -20.12
C ARG A 112 -1.69 -4.78 -20.46
N GLY A 113 -2.13 -3.93 -19.52
CA GLY A 113 -3.28 -3.04 -19.69
C GLY A 113 -4.66 -3.72 -19.59
N LYS A 114 -4.72 -5.03 -19.33
CA LYS A 114 -6.01 -5.78 -19.23
C LYS A 114 -6.21 -6.34 -17.83
N LYS A 115 -7.45 -6.31 -17.34
CA LYS A 115 -7.84 -7.07 -16.15
C LYS A 115 -7.66 -8.56 -16.40
N ILE A 116 -7.12 -9.25 -15.42
CA ILE A 116 -6.99 -10.72 -15.47
C ILE A 116 -7.94 -11.38 -14.48
N THR A 117 -8.24 -12.64 -14.71
CA THR A 117 -9.06 -13.43 -13.78
C THR A 117 -8.31 -13.59 -12.46
N PRO A 118 -8.89 -13.18 -11.31
CA PRO A 118 -8.26 -13.34 -10.01
C PRO A 118 -8.02 -14.82 -9.69
N ARG A 119 -6.77 -15.17 -9.42
CA ARG A 119 -6.33 -16.51 -8.97
C ARG A 119 -5.36 -16.35 -7.79
N TYR A 120 -5.18 -17.39 -7.00
CA TYR A 120 -4.27 -17.40 -5.85
C TYR A 120 -4.52 -16.20 -4.93
N ILE A 121 -3.48 -15.41 -4.61
CA ILE A 121 -3.58 -14.25 -3.75
C ILE A 121 -4.68 -13.27 -4.17
N TRP A 122 -4.90 -13.11 -5.47
CA TRP A 122 -5.89 -12.18 -6.03
C TRP A 122 -7.34 -12.57 -5.72
N SER A 123 -7.64 -13.85 -5.48
CA SER A 123 -8.98 -14.30 -5.11
C SER A 123 -9.41 -13.85 -3.70
N ASN A 124 -8.47 -13.37 -2.88
CA ASN A 124 -8.80 -12.78 -1.58
C ASN A 124 -9.46 -11.38 -1.72
N PHE A 125 -9.31 -10.70 -2.87
CA PHE A 125 -9.91 -9.39 -3.12
C PHE A 125 -11.32 -9.52 -3.70
N ASN A 126 -12.22 -10.18 -2.95
CA ASN A 126 -13.63 -10.37 -3.28
C ASN A 126 -14.47 -9.11 -2.96
N ASP A 127 -15.79 -9.15 -3.11
CA ASP A 127 -16.70 -8.02 -2.88
C ASP A 127 -17.30 -8.02 -1.46
N LYS A 128 -16.81 -8.87 -0.55
CA LYS A 128 -17.31 -8.97 0.82
C LYS A 128 -16.38 -8.21 1.78
N LYS A 129 -16.95 -7.25 2.52
CA LYS A 129 -16.29 -6.57 3.64
C LYS A 129 -16.01 -7.55 4.78
N GLU A 130 -14.78 -7.55 5.32
CA GLU A 130 -14.37 -8.53 6.34
C GLU A 130 -13.43 -7.90 7.38
N ILE A 131 -13.76 -8.05 8.66
CA ILE A 131 -12.87 -7.71 9.79
C ILE A 131 -11.88 -8.88 9.96
N ASN A 132 -10.60 -8.56 10.18
CA ASN A 132 -9.52 -9.54 10.34
C ASN A 132 -9.54 -10.60 9.25
N LYS A 133 -9.69 -10.14 7.99
CA LYS A 133 -9.81 -11.03 6.84
C LYS A 133 -8.78 -12.15 6.88
N PHE A 134 -9.25 -13.38 6.65
CA PHE A 134 -8.43 -14.58 6.64
C PHE A 134 -8.38 -15.21 5.24
N SER A 135 -7.20 -15.50 4.76
CA SER A 135 -6.99 -16.24 3.52
C SER A 135 -6.90 -17.73 3.79
N SER A 136 -7.90 -18.49 3.35
CA SER A 136 -7.85 -19.96 3.41
C SER A 136 -6.79 -20.56 2.50
N ILE A 137 -6.49 -19.88 1.37
CA ILE A 137 -5.48 -20.33 0.41
C ILE A 137 -4.08 -20.25 0.99
N GLU A 138 -3.78 -19.18 1.74
CA GLU A 138 -2.46 -18.96 2.35
C GLU A 138 -2.42 -19.34 3.83
N ASN A 139 -3.56 -19.76 4.40
CA ASN A 139 -3.74 -20.11 5.82
C ASN A 139 -3.16 -19.04 6.77
N ARG A 140 -3.62 -17.78 6.59
CA ARG A 140 -3.15 -16.63 7.38
C ARG A 140 -4.14 -15.47 7.40
N LEU A 141 -3.96 -14.56 8.35
CA LEU A 141 -4.56 -13.21 8.29
C LEU A 141 -4.08 -12.52 7.01
N PHE A 142 -5.02 -11.92 6.29
CA PHE A 142 -4.78 -11.32 4.97
C PHE A 142 -4.92 -9.81 5.04
N LEU A 143 -3.83 -9.13 5.34
CA LEU A 143 -3.62 -7.71 5.14
C LEU A 143 -2.68 -7.50 3.95
N HIS A 144 -2.83 -6.42 3.18
CA HIS A 144 -1.99 -6.18 2.00
C HIS A 144 -1.63 -4.70 1.84
N ASN A 145 -0.35 -4.38 1.99
CA ASN A 145 0.20 -3.03 2.03
C ASN A 145 0.37 -2.34 0.66
N ALA A 146 -0.10 -2.92 -0.45
CA ALA A 146 -0.05 -2.20 -1.72
C ALA A 146 -1.08 -1.07 -1.80
N PHE A 147 -2.17 -1.15 -1.01
CA PHE A 147 -3.21 -0.12 -0.88
C PHE A 147 -3.87 -0.24 0.50
N CYS A 148 -3.28 0.40 1.50
CA CYS A 148 -3.72 0.28 2.89
C CYS A 148 -3.57 1.59 3.66
N PHE A 149 -4.61 1.95 4.40
CA PHE A 149 -4.71 3.14 5.23
C PHE A 149 -4.51 2.83 6.71
N TYR A 150 -3.93 3.79 7.42
CA TYR A 150 -3.63 3.73 8.85
C TYR A 150 -3.81 5.10 9.49
N LYS A 151 -4.07 5.16 10.80
CA LYS A 151 -3.74 6.34 11.59
C LYS A 151 -2.23 6.34 11.87
N ARG A 152 -1.59 7.50 11.75
CA ARG A 152 -0.14 7.65 12.01
C ARG A 152 0.24 7.15 13.40
N ASP A 153 -0.54 7.52 14.43
CA ASP A 153 -0.29 7.12 15.81
C ASP A 153 -0.39 5.60 16.01
N SER A 154 -1.25 4.93 15.24
CA SER A 154 -1.34 3.47 15.26
C SER A 154 -0.05 2.82 14.77
N LEU A 155 0.58 3.35 13.70
CA LEU A 155 1.86 2.85 13.19
C LEU A 155 3.04 3.23 14.08
N ILE A 156 2.96 4.34 14.83
CA ILE A 156 3.96 4.70 15.84
C ILE A 156 3.89 3.73 17.03
N LYS A 157 2.67 3.42 17.49
CA LYS A 157 2.44 2.51 18.61
C LYS A 157 2.72 1.05 18.28
N TYR A 158 2.36 0.64 17.08
CA TYR A 158 2.54 -0.72 16.55
C TYR A 158 3.31 -0.63 15.21
N PRO A 159 4.63 -0.44 15.24
CA PRO A 159 5.42 -0.31 14.01
C PRO A 159 5.43 -1.61 13.20
N MET A 160 5.62 -1.47 11.90
CA MET A 160 5.79 -2.62 11.02
C MET A 160 7.05 -3.42 11.41
N PRO A 161 7.01 -4.75 11.43
CA PRO A 161 8.18 -5.57 11.74
C PRO A 161 9.30 -5.38 10.70
N GLU A 162 10.49 -4.96 11.14
CA GLU A 162 11.62 -4.64 10.25
C GLU A 162 12.55 -5.82 9.97
N ILE A 163 12.44 -6.89 10.75
CA ILE A 163 13.32 -8.06 10.63
C ILE A 163 13.06 -8.88 9.36
N TYR A 164 11.88 -8.75 8.76
CA TYR A 164 11.48 -9.54 7.61
C TYR A 164 11.87 -8.89 6.30
N ALA A 165 12.42 -9.67 5.37
CA ALA A 165 12.75 -9.23 4.02
C ALA A 165 11.49 -9.03 3.14
N SER A 166 10.35 -9.58 3.56
CA SER A 166 9.03 -9.46 2.93
C SER A 166 7.95 -9.90 3.94
N LYS A 167 6.67 -9.69 3.59
CA LYS A 167 5.53 -10.16 4.40
C LYS A 167 5.33 -9.36 5.70
N GLU A 168 5.80 -8.13 5.77
CA GLU A 168 5.66 -7.23 6.92
C GLU A 168 4.19 -7.04 7.31
N ASP A 169 3.29 -6.93 6.31
CA ASP A 169 1.84 -6.82 6.47
C ASP A 169 1.23 -8.01 7.20
N ARG A 170 1.65 -9.21 6.83
CA ARG A 170 1.23 -10.49 7.39
C ARG A 170 1.58 -10.60 8.88
N TYR A 171 2.81 -10.26 9.24
CA TYR A 171 3.28 -10.32 10.62
C TYR A 171 2.71 -9.19 11.48
N TRP A 172 2.53 -8.00 10.87
CA TRP A 172 1.87 -6.90 11.55
C TRP A 172 0.39 -7.21 11.83
N ALA A 173 -0.34 -7.77 10.86
CA ALA A 173 -1.73 -8.19 11.06
C ALA A 173 -1.86 -9.20 12.22
N LYS A 174 -0.93 -10.17 12.29
CA LYS A 174 -0.88 -11.12 13.41
C LYS A 174 -0.64 -10.41 14.74
N LEU A 175 0.36 -9.53 14.79
CA LEU A 175 0.70 -8.76 16.00
C LEU A 175 -0.49 -7.98 16.55
N ILE A 176 -1.21 -7.23 15.71
CA ILE A 176 -2.32 -6.40 16.20
C ILE A 176 -3.51 -7.24 16.66
N VAL A 177 -3.81 -8.34 15.98
CA VAL A 177 -4.91 -9.24 16.37
C VAL A 177 -4.59 -9.94 17.70
N GLU A 178 -3.37 -10.38 17.94
CA GLU A 178 -2.91 -10.94 19.21
C GLU A 178 -2.94 -9.91 20.35
N ASN A 179 -2.93 -8.61 20.04
CA ASN A 179 -3.11 -7.52 21.00
C ASN A 179 -4.56 -7.00 21.08
N ASN A 180 -5.54 -7.80 20.65
CA ASN A 180 -6.98 -7.49 20.70
C ASN A 180 -7.38 -6.28 19.85
N HIS A 181 -6.64 -5.97 18.81
CA HIS A 181 -6.98 -4.98 17.78
C HIS A 181 -7.47 -5.67 16.51
N SER A 182 -7.98 -4.86 15.58
CA SER A 182 -8.47 -5.37 14.31
C SER A 182 -8.02 -4.50 13.13
N PHE A 183 -8.06 -5.09 11.95
CA PHE A 183 -7.99 -4.43 10.66
C PHE A 183 -9.20 -4.83 9.82
N ILE A 184 -9.49 -4.08 8.76
CA ILE A 184 -10.66 -4.33 7.93
C ILE A 184 -10.32 -4.31 6.45
N TYR A 185 -10.90 -5.25 5.70
CA TYR A 185 -10.96 -5.24 4.25
C TYR A 185 -12.24 -4.52 3.80
N GLU A 186 -12.08 -3.44 3.04
CA GLU A 186 -13.18 -2.64 2.49
C GLU A 186 -13.17 -2.70 0.96
N PRO A 187 -14.04 -3.53 0.34
CA PRO A 187 -14.01 -3.75 -1.11
C PRO A 187 -14.50 -2.56 -1.93
N ARG A 188 -15.11 -1.55 -1.31
CA ARG A 188 -15.58 -0.33 -2.00
C ARG A 188 -14.45 0.63 -2.32
N ILE A 189 -13.34 0.60 -1.59
CA ILE A 189 -12.14 1.34 -1.97
C ILE A 189 -11.28 0.43 -2.87
N ILE A 190 -10.92 0.93 -4.06
CA ILE A 190 -10.40 0.06 -5.12
C ILE A 190 -9.17 0.70 -5.77
N CYS A 191 -8.16 -0.11 -6.03
CA CYS A 191 -7.04 0.26 -6.89
C CYS A 191 -6.79 -0.76 -8.00
N ASN A 192 -6.27 -0.32 -9.14
CA ASN A 192 -5.57 -1.17 -10.08
C ASN A 192 -4.21 -1.53 -9.49
N HIS A 193 -3.77 -2.77 -9.70
CA HIS A 193 -2.46 -3.25 -9.31
C HIS A 193 -1.77 -3.81 -10.56
N PHE A 194 -0.85 -3.04 -11.12
CA PHE A 194 -0.20 -3.37 -12.37
C PHE A 194 0.84 -4.47 -12.21
N PHE A 195 0.97 -5.30 -13.24
CA PHE A 195 2.05 -6.27 -13.30
C PHE A 195 3.40 -5.57 -13.42
N THR A 196 4.32 -5.97 -12.57
CA THR A 196 5.72 -5.57 -12.65
C THR A 196 6.63 -6.75 -12.33
N LYS A 197 7.79 -6.79 -12.98
CA LYS A 197 8.80 -7.82 -12.72
C LYS A 197 9.34 -7.77 -11.29
N ASN A 198 9.28 -6.61 -10.65
CA ASN A 198 9.75 -6.37 -9.28
C ASN A 198 8.68 -6.67 -8.22
N GLY A 199 7.42 -6.76 -8.60
CA GLY A 199 6.28 -6.93 -7.68
C GLY A 199 6.23 -8.31 -7.04
N ALA A 200 6.43 -8.38 -5.72
CA ALA A 200 6.40 -9.64 -4.97
C ALA A 200 5.04 -10.37 -5.09
N THR A 201 3.94 -9.63 -5.19
CA THR A 201 2.57 -10.14 -5.31
C THR A 201 2.36 -10.93 -6.61
N TRP A 202 3.14 -10.64 -7.65
CA TRP A 202 3.04 -11.30 -8.96
C TRP A 202 3.86 -12.58 -9.08
N LYS A 203 4.71 -12.88 -8.11
CA LYS A 203 5.47 -14.12 -8.08
C LYS A 203 4.51 -15.29 -7.83
N GLY A 204 4.57 -16.30 -8.68
CA GLY A 204 3.70 -17.48 -8.60
C GLY A 204 2.44 -17.43 -9.47
N LEU A 205 2.30 -16.42 -10.34
CA LEU A 205 1.28 -16.41 -11.40
C LEU A 205 1.74 -17.07 -12.70
N GLY A 206 2.86 -17.74 -12.63
CA GLY A 206 3.38 -18.53 -13.75
C GLY A 206 2.59 -19.78 -14.05
#